data_7ccf3a573831176ccda893aa2d0a1cf4
#
_entry.id   7ccf3a573831176ccda893aa2d0a1cf4
#
_cell.length_a   1.000
_cell.length_b   1.000
_cell.length_c   1.000
_cell.angle_alpha   90.00
_cell.angle_beta   90.00
_cell.angle_gamma   90.00
#
_symmetry.space_group_name_H-M   'P 1'
#
loop_
_entity.id
_entity.type
_entity.pdbx_description
1 polymer ?
#
loop_
_entity_poly.entity_id
_entity_poly.type
_entity_poly.pdbx_seq_one_letter_code
_entity_poly.pdbx_strand_id
1 'polypeptide(L)'
;MRRRAFLTLLAGAGALAASGCSTVADARAERGSGVIVNYVASFEQMWSTLPEVLKELGLKVASENKAEGTLLVEQGASAFSWGERVAVLVERIGTRGHTRVEVVSKGALGANLTATDWAKPIHEKLAQRFRRL
;
A
#
# COMPACT_ATOMS: atom_id res chain seq x y z
N MET A 1 -36.28 25.08 -52.54
CA MET A 1 -37.03 24.30 -51.54
C MET A 1 -36.07 23.33 -50.88
N ARG A 2 -35.77 23.68 -49.64
CA ARG A 2 -35.65 22.80 -48.48
C ARG A 2 -34.95 21.45 -48.67
N ARG A 3 -33.82 21.27 -48.08
CA ARG A 3 -33.67 20.11 -47.20
C ARG A 3 -32.53 20.30 -46.23
N ARG A 4 -32.93 20.28 -45.03
CA ARG A 4 -32.12 20.36 -43.81
C ARG A 4 -31.32 19.05 -43.69
N ALA A 5 -30.03 19.15 -43.69
CA ALA A 5 -29.17 18.06 -43.25
C ALA A 5 -28.98 18.17 -41.75
N PHE A 6 -29.54 17.25 -41.04
CA PHE A 6 -29.25 17.06 -39.63
C PHE A 6 -27.90 16.36 -39.50
N LEU A 7 -26.91 17.08 -39.08
CA LEU A 7 -25.66 16.50 -38.63
C LEU A 7 -25.84 16.05 -37.19
N THR A 8 -26.03 14.78 -36.99
CA THR A 8 -25.93 14.12 -35.70
C THR A 8 -24.48 13.98 -35.37
N LEU A 9 -24.02 14.83 -34.48
CA LEU A 9 -22.71 14.69 -33.83
C LEU A 9 -22.80 13.53 -32.83
N LEU A 10 -22.25 12.37 -33.19
CA LEU A 10 -21.95 11.35 -32.18
C LEU A 10 -20.74 11.79 -31.37
N ALA A 11 -20.99 12.28 -30.19
CA ALA A 11 -19.97 12.42 -29.17
C ALA A 11 -19.59 11.04 -28.70
N GLY A 12 -18.50 10.51 -29.21
CA GLY A 12 -17.87 9.32 -28.70
C GLY A 12 -17.27 9.64 -27.33
N ALA A 13 -17.96 9.26 -26.28
CA ALA A 13 -17.41 9.23 -24.94
C ALA A 13 -16.34 8.12 -24.91
N GLY A 14 -15.09 8.50 -25.09
CA GLY A 14 -13.95 7.65 -24.83
C GLY A 14 -13.89 7.36 -23.32
N ALA A 15 -14.38 6.20 -22.94
CA ALA A 15 -14.11 5.66 -21.62
C ALA A 15 -12.61 5.38 -21.53
N LEU A 16 -11.87 6.28 -20.92
CA LEU A 16 -10.53 6.02 -20.43
C LEU A 16 -10.66 4.94 -19.35
N ALA A 17 -10.51 3.70 -19.76
CA ALA A 17 -10.29 2.63 -18.82
C ALA A 17 -9.02 2.95 -18.03
N ALA A 18 -9.16 3.46 -16.82
CA ALA A 18 -8.09 3.55 -15.90
C ALA A 18 -7.62 2.12 -15.61
N SER A 19 -6.62 1.68 -16.33
CA SER A 19 -5.93 0.43 -16.04
C SER A 19 -5.44 0.51 -14.61
N GLY A 20 -5.99 -0.35 -13.73
CA GLY A 20 -5.77 -0.33 -12.31
C GLY A 20 -4.32 -0.58 -11.93
N CYS A 21 -3.53 0.45 -11.91
CA CYS A 21 -2.31 0.48 -11.13
C CYS A 21 -2.75 0.53 -9.67
N SER A 22 -2.24 -0.39 -8.83
CA SER A 22 -2.42 -0.29 -7.40
C SER A 22 -1.86 1.03 -6.93
N THR A 23 -2.73 1.86 -6.52
CA THR A 23 -2.43 3.22 -6.08
C THR A 23 -2.44 3.28 -4.56
N VAL A 24 -1.94 4.37 -4.02
CA VAL A 24 -2.10 4.72 -2.62
C VAL A 24 -3.58 4.69 -2.20
N ALA A 25 -4.49 5.03 -3.12
CA ALA A 25 -5.93 4.97 -2.88
C ALA A 25 -6.41 3.53 -2.66
N ASP A 26 -5.89 2.57 -3.42
CA ASP A 26 -6.23 1.14 -3.24
C ASP A 26 -5.70 0.62 -1.90
N ALA A 27 -4.48 1.01 -1.53
CA ALA A 27 -3.93 0.67 -0.21
C ALA A 27 -4.77 1.24 0.93
N ARG A 28 -5.29 2.45 0.75
CA ARG A 28 -6.18 3.07 1.74
C ARG A 28 -7.51 2.33 1.88
N ALA A 29 -8.06 1.79 0.79
CA ALA A 29 -9.27 1.00 0.81
C ALA A 29 -9.10 -0.34 1.57
N GLU A 30 -7.87 -0.79 1.74
CA GLU A 30 -7.52 -2.02 2.46
C GLU A 30 -7.32 -1.82 3.98
N ARG A 31 -7.50 -0.62 4.50
CA ARG A 31 -7.42 -0.36 5.94
C ARG A 31 -8.37 -1.26 6.72
N GLY A 32 -7.84 -1.86 7.80
CA GLY A 32 -8.58 -2.78 8.65
C GLY A 32 -8.53 -4.23 8.20
N SER A 33 -7.94 -4.54 7.03
CA SER A 33 -7.81 -5.92 6.53
C SER A 33 -6.47 -6.57 6.86
N GLY A 34 -5.52 -5.81 7.36
CA GLY A 34 -4.16 -6.26 7.66
C GLY A 34 -3.92 -6.58 9.13
N VAL A 35 -2.67 -6.85 9.44
CA VAL A 35 -2.20 -7.08 10.81
C VAL A 35 -1.79 -5.75 11.44
N ILE A 36 -2.43 -5.38 12.52
CA ILE A 36 -2.24 -4.12 13.22
C ILE A 36 -1.42 -4.34 14.50
N VAL A 37 -0.35 -3.58 14.66
CA VAL A 37 0.44 -3.51 15.89
C VAL A 37 0.71 -2.05 16.24
N ASN A 38 0.55 -1.73 17.51
CA ASN A 38 0.84 -0.41 18.04
C ASN A 38 2.24 -0.40 18.67
N TYR A 39 2.99 0.68 18.44
CA TYR A 39 4.37 0.82 18.90
C TYR A 39 4.58 2.10 19.70
N VAL A 40 5.52 2.03 20.63
CA VAL A 40 6.06 3.21 21.35
C VAL A 40 7.13 3.85 20.47
N ALA A 41 6.67 4.59 19.48
CA ALA A 41 7.50 5.34 18.54
C ALA A 41 6.68 6.50 17.99
N SER A 42 7.33 7.63 17.74
CA SER A 42 6.69 8.73 17.03
C SER A 42 6.47 8.35 15.55
N PHE A 43 5.54 9.04 14.90
CA PHE A 43 5.33 8.86 13.47
C PHE A 43 6.63 9.07 12.67
N GLU A 44 7.39 10.11 13.00
CA GLU A 44 8.64 10.42 12.31
C GLU A 44 9.70 9.34 12.50
N GLN A 45 9.85 8.79 13.70
CA GLN A 45 10.75 7.68 13.96
C GLN A 45 10.33 6.43 13.19
N MET A 46 9.06 6.11 13.21
CA MET A 46 8.50 4.96 12.48
C MET A 46 8.69 5.13 10.97
N TRP A 47 8.34 6.31 10.44
CA TRP A 47 8.45 6.60 9.02
C TRP A 47 9.88 6.52 8.49
N SER A 48 10.86 7.01 9.23
CA SER A 48 12.27 6.94 8.86
C SER A 48 12.87 5.52 8.98
N THR A 49 12.35 4.71 9.89
CA THR A 49 12.86 3.35 10.14
C THR A 49 12.27 2.33 9.16
N LEU A 50 11.04 2.51 8.73
CA LEU A 50 10.35 1.55 7.84
C LEU A 50 11.13 1.21 6.57
N PRO A 51 11.68 2.15 5.79
CA PRO A 51 12.45 1.82 4.60
C PRO A 51 13.67 0.93 4.89
N GLU A 52 14.32 1.11 6.03
CA GLU A 52 15.47 0.30 6.43
C GLU A 52 15.03 -1.14 6.76
N VAL A 53 13.96 -1.29 7.53
CA VAL A 53 13.38 -2.59 7.89
C VAL A 53 12.94 -3.35 6.63
N LEU A 54 12.26 -2.68 5.73
CA LEU A 54 11.81 -3.26 4.46
C LEU A 54 13.00 -3.72 3.61
N LYS A 55 14.05 -2.92 3.53
CA LYS A 55 15.29 -3.26 2.80
C LYS A 55 15.98 -4.49 3.40
N GLU A 56 16.04 -4.61 4.72
CA GLU A 56 16.60 -5.78 5.40
C GLU A 56 15.84 -7.06 5.06
N LEU A 57 14.56 -6.97 4.75
CA LEU A 57 13.71 -8.08 4.34
C LEU A 57 13.72 -8.33 2.82
N GLY A 58 14.52 -7.60 2.06
CA GLY A 58 14.55 -7.70 0.59
C GLY A 58 13.36 -7.06 -0.10
N LEU A 59 12.65 -6.19 0.60
CA LEU A 59 11.51 -5.46 0.07
C LEU A 59 11.92 -4.05 -0.38
N LYS A 60 11.23 -3.54 -1.36
CA LYS A 60 11.46 -2.21 -1.93
C LYS A 60 10.21 -1.35 -1.84
N VAL A 61 10.37 -0.11 -1.41
CA VAL A 61 9.29 0.88 -1.47
C VAL A 61 9.06 1.28 -2.91
N ALA A 62 7.88 0.98 -3.43
CA ALA A 62 7.48 1.33 -4.79
C ALA A 62 6.82 2.71 -4.85
N SER A 63 6.08 3.08 -3.83
CA SER A 63 5.40 4.36 -3.71
C SER A 63 5.17 4.73 -2.26
N GLU A 64 5.18 6.00 -1.95
CA GLU A 64 4.92 6.50 -0.61
C GLU A 64 4.06 7.76 -0.62
N ASN A 65 3.23 7.91 0.42
CA ASN A 65 2.52 9.14 0.73
C ASN A 65 2.60 9.40 2.22
N LYS A 66 3.54 10.23 2.63
CA LYS A 66 3.77 10.53 4.05
C LYS A 66 2.59 11.24 4.71
N ALA A 67 1.93 12.13 3.98
CA ALA A 67 0.77 12.87 4.51
C ALA A 67 -0.37 11.92 4.94
N GLU A 68 -0.52 10.81 4.23
CA GLU A 68 -1.51 9.77 4.52
C GLU A 68 -0.95 8.59 5.30
N GLY A 69 0.36 8.55 5.50
CA GLY A 69 1.02 7.46 6.19
C GLY A 69 0.96 6.13 5.43
N THR A 70 1.10 6.16 4.12
CA THR A 70 0.96 4.97 3.26
C THR A 70 2.25 4.67 2.51
N LEU A 71 2.72 3.43 2.61
CA LEU A 71 3.80 2.86 1.80
C LEU A 71 3.26 1.70 0.97
N LEU A 72 3.53 1.72 -0.33
CA LEU A 72 3.37 0.56 -1.20
C LEU A 72 4.72 -0.10 -1.39
N VAL A 73 4.77 -1.38 -1.20
CA VAL A 73 5.98 -2.16 -1.13
C VAL A 73 5.92 -3.32 -2.11
N GLU A 74 7.00 -3.57 -2.79
CA GLU A 74 7.17 -4.68 -3.71
C GLU A 74 8.27 -5.61 -3.22
N GLN A 75 8.12 -6.89 -3.51
CA GLN A 75 9.23 -7.82 -3.35
C GLN A 75 10.28 -7.54 -4.43
N GLY A 76 11.54 -7.34 -4.03
CA GLY A 76 12.61 -7.02 -4.97
C GLY A 76 12.84 -8.12 -6.00
N ALA A 77 13.18 -7.70 -7.20
CA ALA A 77 13.86 -8.36 -8.33
C ALA A 77 13.60 -9.83 -8.66
N SER A 78 12.72 -10.57 -8.03
CA SER A 78 12.34 -11.87 -8.56
C SER A 78 11.26 -11.69 -9.62
N ALA A 79 11.61 -12.00 -10.87
CA ALA A 79 10.71 -11.92 -12.02
C ALA A 79 9.46 -12.83 -11.92
N PHE A 80 9.29 -13.54 -10.81
CA PHE A 80 8.26 -14.54 -10.60
C PHE A 80 7.18 -14.15 -9.59
N SER A 81 7.35 -13.06 -8.86
CA SER A 81 6.33 -12.57 -7.92
C SER A 81 5.45 -11.53 -8.58
N TRP A 82 4.85 -11.89 -9.70
CA TRP A 82 3.82 -11.06 -10.31
C TRP A 82 2.66 -10.91 -9.33
N GLY A 83 2.62 -9.77 -8.68
CA GLY A 83 1.46 -9.33 -7.95
C GLY A 83 1.45 -9.50 -6.45
N GLU A 84 2.56 -9.84 -5.81
CA GLU A 84 2.67 -9.68 -4.36
C GLU A 84 2.82 -8.20 -4.03
N ARG A 85 1.79 -7.65 -3.42
CA ARG A 85 1.76 -6.27 -2.98
C ARG A 85 1.59 -6.22 -1.49
N VAL A 86 2.39 -5.39 -0.88
CA VAL A 86 2.32 -5.12 0.55
C VAL A 86 2.02 -3.64 0.74
N ALA A 87 0.99 -3.34 1.49
CA ALA A 87 0.72 -1.98 1.94
C ALA A 87 1.08 -1.86 3.41
N VAL A 88 1.83 -0.83 3.74
CA VAL A 88 2.14 -0.47 5.13
C VAL A 88 1.46 0.86 5.43
N LEU A 89 0.55 0.84 6.38
CA LEU A 89 -0.24 1.99 6.79
C LEU A 89 0.21 2.43 8.18
N VAL A 90 0.61 3.68 8.29
CA VAL A 90 1.17 4.26 9.51
C VAL A 90 0.28 5.39 10.01
N GLU A 91 -0.12 5.35 11.26
CA GLU A 91 -1.02 6.32 11.85
C GLU A 91 -0.56 6.72 13.26
N ARG A 92 -0.63 8.01 13.56
CA ARG A 92 -0.41 8.51 14.91
C ARG A 92 -1.53 8.08 15.83
N ILE A 93 -1.20 7.66 17.04
CA ILE A 93 -2.17 7.33 18.08
C ILE A 93 -2.03 8.32 19.23
N GLY A 94 -3.10 9.05 19.52
CA GLY A 94 -3.10 10.01 20.63
C GLY A 94 -2.01 11.07 20.51
N THR A 95 -1.54 11.58 21.64
CA THR A 95 -0.56 12.67 21.73
C THR A 95 0.79 12.27 22.33
N ARG A 96 0.96 10.99 22.68
CA ARG A 96 2.12 10.50 23.45
C ARG A 96 3.27 9.92 22.62
N GLY A 97 3.32 10.19 21.32
CA GLY A 97 4.36 9.61 20.47
C GLY A 97 4.21 8.11 20.24
N HIS A 98 3.00 7.64 20.11
CA HIS A 98 2.68 6.26 19.74
C HIS A 98 2.22 6.18 18.30
N THR A 99 2.48 5.07 17.65
CA THR A 99 2.15 4.87 16.26
C THR A 99 1.54 3.49 16.04
N ARG A 100 0.45 3.46 15.27
CA ARG A 100 -0.15 2.24 14.75
C ARG A 100 0.45 1.93 13.39
N VAL A 101 0.86 0.68 13.21
CA VAL A 101 1.31 0.17 11.92
C VAL A 101 0.42 -1.00 11.52
N GLU A 102 -0.20 -0.88 10.37
CA GLU A 102 -0.96 -1.96 9.74
C GLU A 102 -0.21 -2.45 8.51
N VAL A 103 -0.01 -3.74 8.40
CA VAL A 103 0.59 -4.38 7.23
C VAL A 103 -0.46 -5.25 6.55
N VAL A 104 -0.78 -4.90 5.33
CA VAL A 104 -1.69 -5.65 4.46
C VAL A 104 -0.86 -6.36 3.41
N SER A 105 -0.81 -7.67 3.46
CA SER A 105 -0.08 -8.52 2.51
C SER A 105 -1.07 -9.30 1.66
N LYS A 106 -1.15 -8.96 0.39
CA LYS A 106 -2.04 -9.63 -0.56
C LYS A 106 -1.30 -10.07 -1.82
N GLY A 107 -1.56 -11.30 -2.24
CA GLY A 107 -1.21 -11.74 -3.58
C GLY A 107 -2.09 -11.06 -4.63
N ALA A 108 -1.55 -10.78 -5.84
CA ALA A 108 -2.25 -10.03 -6.88
C ALA A 108 -3.56 -10.66 -7.35
N LEU A 109 -3.74 -11.92 -7.16
CA LEU A 109 -4.85 -12.68 -7.71
C LEU A 109 -5.72 -13.35 -6.64
N GLY A 110 -5.76 -12.88 -5.43
CA GLY A 110 -6.67 -13.40 -4.39
C GLY A 110 -6.68 -14.93 -4.17
N ALA A 111 -6.06 -15.67 -5.07
CA ALA A 111 -5.99 -17.12 -5.11
C ALA A 111 -4.56 -17.64 -4.97
N ASN A 112 -3.59 -16.78 -4.74
CA ASN A 112 -2.21 -17.22 -4.57
C ASN A 112 -2.00 -17.74 -3.13
N LEU A 113 -2.30 -18.99 -2.93
CA LEU A 113 -2.11 -19.70 -1.65
C LEU A 113 -0.65 -19.80 -1.23
N THR A 114 0.28 -19.42 -2.09
CA THR A 114 1.74 -19.45 -1.84
C THR A 114 2.33 -18.08 -1.59
N ALA A 115 1.52 -17.02 -1.61
CA ALA A 115 1.98 -15.67 -1.32
C ALA A 115 2.52 -15.58 0.11
N THR A 116 3.70 -14.99 0.25
CA THR A 116 4.32 -14.78 1.57
C THR A 116 3.51 -13.79 2.38
N ASP A 117 3.18 -14.14 3.61
CA ASP A 117 2.63 -13.19 4.57
C ASP A 117 3.74 -12.31 5.13
N TRP A 118 3.86 -11.12 4.57
CA TRP A 118 4.87 -10.15 4.97
C TRP A 118 4.55 -9.40 6.26
N ALA A 119 3.33 -9.50 6.76
CA ALA A 119 2.93 -8.82 7.99
C ALA A 119 3.77 -9.29 9.19
N LYS A 120 3.94 -10.60 9.33
CA LYS A 120 4.71 -11.18 10.44
C LYS A 120 6.17 -10.72 10.45
N PRO A 121 6.98 -10.93 9.40
CA PRO A 121 8.39 -10.53 9.41
C PRO A 121 8.58 -9.01 9.53
N ILE A 122 7.72 -8.20 8.96
CA ILE A 122 7.80 -6.74 9.12
C ILE A 122 7.58 -6.36 10.58
N HIS A 123 6.53 -6.86 11.22
CA HIS A 123 6.25 -6.57 12.62
C HIS A 123 7.32 -7.11 13.58
N GLU A 124 7.89 -8.27 13.29
CA GLU A 124 9.00 -8.82 14.08
C GLU A 124 10.24 -7.92 14.01
N LYS A 125 10.58 -7.43 12.83
CA LYS A 125 11.69 -6.48 12.65
C LYS A 125 11.44 -5.15 13.32
N LEU A 126 10.24 -4.62 13.24
CA LEU A 126 9.87 -3.39 13.95
C LEU A 126 9.93 -3.56 15.46
N ALA A 127 9.52 -4.73 15.98
CA ALA A 127 9.58 -5.05 17.41
C ALA A 127 11.01 -5.17 17.96
N GLN A 128 12.00 -5.38 17.10
CA GLN A 128 13.42 -5.33 17.49
C GLN A 128 13.91 -3.90 17.71
N ARG A 129 13.24 -2.91 17.15
CA ARG A 129 13.60 -1.50 17.22
C ARG A 129 12.70 -0.68 18.15
N PHE A 130 11.45 -1.06 18.26
CA PHE A 130 10.43 -0.34 19.02
C PHE A 130 9.63 -1.29 19.90
N ARG A 131 9.35 -0.87 21.10
CA ARG A 131 8.49 -1.62 22.01
C ARG A 131 7.05 -1.60 21.49
N ARG A 132 6.39 -2.73 21.53
CA ARG A 132 4.94 -2.84 21.30
C ARG A 132 4.18 -2.30 22.51
N LEU A 133 3.02 -1.70 22.26
CA LEU A 133 2.05 -1.32 23.27
C LEU A 133 1.26 -2.54 23.75
#